data_0f6444f20685e32206e820062b08d6b3
#
_entry.id   0f6444f20685e32206e820062b08d6b3
#
_cell.length_a   1.000
_cell.length_b   1.000
_cell.length_c   1.000
_cell.angle_alpha   90.00
_cell.angle_beta   90.00
_cell.angle_gamma   90.00
#
_symmetry.space_group_name_H-M   'P 1'
#
loop_
_entity.id
_entity.type
_entity.pdbx_description
1 polymer ?
#
loop_
_entity_poly.entity_id
_entity_poly.type
_entity_poly.pdbx_seq_one_letter_code
_entity_poly.pdbx_strand_id
1 'polypeptide(L)'
;ESGLYVARSKTFLLDSSTTKDKIAVADFVFSITNDVWFGGSTQLNFTIAQGLDLFGSRGESTSLPGPSIANFKQNFLKYKFSGNHSLPVKKINGSLKVTGQAQWTNDKLLAGEQITFGGPAIGRGYDGGAIAGEMGFGLSVELSKKLKRKNFFGLDLSNFELFGFIDYAEAKILKEPISGTPEKSSYIGSHGIGARLSEKSGLMLDLTIARARNEKPSQDAKRNPRVIMSLTKPF
;
A
#
# COMPACT_ATOMS: atom_id res chain seq x y z
N GLU A 1 -7.66 -15.46 11.78
CA GLU A 1 -8.82 -14.59 12.11
C GLU A 1 -9.83 -14.63 10.97
N SER A 2 -11.11 -14.47 11.30
CA SER A 2 -12.18 -14.31 10.30
C SER A 2 -12.96 -13.04 10.60
N GLY A 3 -13.39 -12.33 9.59
CA GLY A 3 -14.09 -11.08 9.70
C GLY A 3 -15.30 -11.00 8.78
N LEU A 4 -16.26 -10.17 9.18
CA LEU A 4 -17.36 -9.72 8.33
C LEU A 4 -17.46 -8.21 8.47
N TYR A 5 -17.36 -7.49 7.34
CA TYR A 5 -17.49 -6.04 7.36
C TYR A 5 -18.41 -5.52 6.26
N VAL A 6 -18.97 -4.37 6.50
CA VAL A 6 -19.76 -3.61 5.51
C VAL A 6 -19.04 -2.30 5.23
N ALA A 7 -18.55 -2.16 4.01
CA ALA A 7 -17.94 -0.91 3.54
C ALA A 7 -18.99 -0.03 2.84
N ARG A 8 -18.94 1.26 3.11
CA ARG A 8 -19.75 2.30 2.43
C ARG A 8 -18.85 3.43 2.00
N SER A 9 -18.96 3.86 0.75
CA SER A 9 -18.25 5.00 0.21
C SER A 9 -19.20 5.90 -0.58
N LYS A 10 -18.99 7.19 -0.48
CA LYS A 10 -19.65 8.21 -1.33
C LYS A 10 -18.61 9.19 -1.81
N THR A 11 -18.62 9.48 -3.09
CA THR A 11 -17.77 10.52 -3.67
C THR A 11 -18.64 11.70 -4.07
N PHE A 12 -18.18 12.90 -3.77
CA PHE A 12 -18.86 14.17 -4.08
C PHE A 12 -17.98 15.00 -5.03
N LEU A 13 -18.64 15.69 -5.93
CA LEU A 13 -18.05 16.75 -6.76
C LEU A 13 -18.98 17.97 -6.70
N LEU A 14 -18.47 19.10 -6.23
CA LEU A 14 -19.26 20.34 -6.08
C LEU A 14 -20.62 20.10 -5.39
N ASP A 15 -20.58 19.46 -4.21
CA ASP A 15 -21.74 19.12 -3.37
C ASP A 15 -22.72 18.09 -3.97
N SER A 16 -22.47 17.61 -5.19
CA SER A 16 -23.24 16.54 -5.81
C SER A 16 -22.60 15.19 -5.61
N SER A 17 -23.35 14.20 -5.12
CA SER A 17 -22.85 12.82 -5.01
C SER A 17 -22.70 12.20 -6.40
N THR A 18 -21.45 11.87 -6.77
CA THR A 18 -21.13 11.27 -8.09
C THR A 18 -21.13 9.77 -8.06
N THR A 19 -20.68 9.15 -6.94
CA THR A 19 -20.69 7.70 -6.77
C THR A 19 -21.15 7.31 -5.36
N LYS A 20 -21.74 6.13 -5.26
CA LYS A 20 -22.17 5.54 -3.98
C LYS A 20 -21.95 4.03 -4.00
N ASP A 21 -21.02 3.56 -3.19
CA ASP A 21 -20.75 2.15 -2.99
C ASP A 21 -21.30 1.67 -1.64
N LYS A 22 -21.80 0.44 -1.63
CA LYS A 22 -22.11 -0.28 -0.39
C LYS A 22 -21.91 -1.77 -0.66
N ILE A 23 -20.97 -2.38 0.04
CA ILE A 23 -20.62 -3.78 -0.13
C ILE A 23 -20.47 -4.46 1.24
N ALA A 24 -20.90 -5.71 1.32
CA ALA A 24 -20.62 -6.60 2.43
C ALA A 24 -19.55 -7.60 2.02
N VAL A 25 -18.56 -7.83 2.85
CA VAL A 25 -17.44 -8.72 2.57
C VAL A 25 -17.17 -9.60 3.78
N ALA A 26 -17.08 -10.90 3.55
CA ALA A 26 -16.52 -11.84 4.51
C ALA A 26 -15.06 -12.10 4.15
N ASP A 27 -14.19 -12.08 5.14
CA ASP A 27 -12.77 -12.38 4.96
C ASP A 27 -12.26 -13.41 5.96
N PHE A 28 -11.25 -14.13 5.53
CA PHE A 28 -10.48 -15.04 6.35
C PHE A 28 -9.00 -14.66 6.21
N VAL A 29 -8.38 -14.32 7.35
CA VAL A 29 -6.99 -13.87 7.41
C VAL A 29 -6.16 -14.93 8.13
N PHE A 30 -5.12 -15.40 7.46
CA PHE A 30 -4.10 -16.25 8.02
C PHE A 30 -2.81 -15.46 8.18
N SER A 31 -2.32 -15.34 9.43
CA SER A 31 -1.13 -14.55 9.78
C SER A 31 -0.05 -15.45 10.38
N ILE A 32 1.18 -15.27 9.91
CA ILE A 32 2.37 -15.93 10.46
C ILE A 32 3.36 -14.85 10.87
N THR A 33 3.87 -14.96 12.10
CA THR A 33 5.02 -14.17 12.57
C THR A 33 6.09 -15.14 13.05
N ASN A 34 7.30 -14.97 12.57
CA ASN A 34 8.44 -15.79 12.94
C ASN A 34 9.74 -14.97 12.95
N ASP A 35 10.48 -15.02 14.04
CA ASP A 35 11.66 -14.17 14.26
C ASP A 35 12.99 -14.82 13.92
N VAL A 36 12.97 -16.06 13.41
CA VAL A 36 14.19 -16.82 13.10
C VAL A 36 14.28 -17.30 11.65
N TRP A 37 13.19 -17.22 10.87
CA TRP A 37 13.20 -17.64 9.48
C TRP A 37 14.19 -16.84 8.65
N PHE A 38 15.00 -17.54 7.88
CA PHE A 38 16.03 -16.95 7.02
C PHE A 38 16.98 -16.00 7.75
N GLY A 39 17.18 -16.20 9.08
CA GLY A 39 18.06 -15.39 9.92
C GLY A 39 17.51 -14.02 10.31
N GLY A 40 16.21 -13.79 10.17
CA GLY A 40 15.55 -12.53 10.49
C GLY A 40 14.10 -12.69 10.91
N SER A 41 13.43 -11.57 11.13
CA SER A 41 12.01 -11.52 11.50
C SER A 41 11.14 -11.44 10.23
N THR A 42 10.14 -12.30 10.16
CA THR A 42 9.21 -12.45 9.04
C THR A 42 7.78 -12.29 9.54
N GLN A 43 7.00 -11.48 8.85
CA GLN A 43 5.55 -11.37 9.03
C GLN A 43 4.87 -11.58 7.69
N LEU A 44 3.93 -12.52 7.61
CA LEU A 44 3.17 -12.82 6.40
C LEU A 44 1.68 -12.82 6.74
N ASN A 45 0.87 -12.23 5.87
CA ASN A 45 -0.57 -12.29 5.95
C ASN A 45 -1.12 -12.74 4.60
N PHE A 46 -2.00 -13.70 4.64
CA PHE A 46 -2.77 -14.17 3.49
C PHE A 46 -4.25 -13.98 3.81
N THR A 47 -5.00 -13.35 2.90
CA THR A 47 -6.43 -13.08 3.07
C THR A 47 -7.20 -13.66 1.90
N ILE A 48 -8.26 -14.38 2.18
CA ILE A 48 -9.32 -14.73 1.22
C ILE A 48 -10.50 -13.84 1.56
N ALA A 49 -11.02 -13.09 0.59
CA ALA A 49 -12.16 -12.20 0.79
C ALA A 49 -13.23 -12.45 -0.26
N GLN A 50 -14.46 -12.65 0.21
CA GLN A 50 -15.64 -12.92 -0.59
C GLN A 50 -16.66 -11.79 -0.43
N GLY A 51 -17.03 -11.15 -1.53
CA GLY A 51 -18.17 -10.24 -1.57
C GLY A 51 -19.47 -10.98 -1.34
N LEU A 52 -20.41 -10.38 -0.62
CA LEU A 52 -21.68 -10.99 -0.24
C LEU A 52 -22.84 -10.07 -0.60
N ASP A 53 -23.93 -10.67 -1.09
CA ASP A 53 -25.21 -9.98 -1.29
C ASP A 53 -26.03 -9.96 0.01
N LEU A 54 -25.50 -9.24 1.02
CA LEU A 54 -26.09 -9.13 2.35
C LEU A 54 -26.12 -7.68 2.83
N PHE A 55 -26.90 -7.40 3.87
CA PHE A 55 -26.97 -6.10 4.56
C PHE A 55 -27.29 -4.93 3.63
N GLY A 56 -28.04 -5.19 2.53
CA GLY A 56 -28.39 -4.19 1.53
C GLY A 56 -27.16 -3.67 0.78
N SER A 57 -26.17 -4.53 0.53
CA SER A 57 -25.11 -4.27 -0.44
C SER A 57 -25.75 -3.89 -1.77
N ARG A 58 -25.15 -2.96 -2.50
CA ARG A 58 -25.66 -2.52 -3.81
C ARG A 58 -24.97 -3.30 -4.90
N GLY A 59 -25.77 -3.99 -5.73
CA GLY A 59 -25.37 -4.45 -7.04
C GLY A 59 -25.25 -3.29 -8.04
N GLU A 60 -25.05 -3.62 -9.30
CA GLU A 60 -25.12 -2.63 -10.38
C GLU A 60 -26.47 -1.90 -10.33
N SER A 61 -26.41 -0.58 -10.38
CA SER A 61 -27.60 0.27 -10.37
C SER A 61 -27.48 1.29 -11.48
N THR A 62 -28.53 1.40 -12.28
CA THR A 62 -28.66 2.46 -13.29
C THR A 62 -29.10 3.81 -12.67
N SER A 63 -29.47 3.81 -11.37
CA SER A 63 -29.86 5.05 -10.67
C SER A 63 -28.66 5.83 -10.22
N LEU A 64 -28.67 7.15 -10.39
CA LEU A 64 -27.65 8.07 -9.89
C LEU A 64 -27.83 8.31 -8.36
N PRO A 65 -26.75 8.41 -7.59
CA PRO A 65 -25.36 8.16 -7.97
C PRO A 65 -25.06 6.68 -8.19
N GLY A 66 -24.33 6.36 -9.27
CA GLY A 66 -23.92 5.02 -9.64
C GLY A 66 -22.77 4.46 -8.74
N PRO A 67 -22.30 3.24 -9.00
CA PRO A 67 -21.13 2.67 -8.34
C PRO A 67 -19.83 3.37 -8.80
N SER A 68 -18.75 3.26 -8.01
CA SER A 68 -17.43 3.81 -8.35
C SER A 68 -16.81 3.13 -9.58
N ILE A 69 -17.13 1.88 -9.82
CA ILE A 69 -16.70 1.10 -10.97
C ILE A 69 -17.94 0.45 -11.62
N ALA A 70 -18.14 0.69 -12.90
CA ALA A 70 -19.20 0.04 -13.66
C ALA A 70 -18.91 -1.46 -13.82
N ASN A 71 -19.96 -2.27 -13.92
CA ASN A 71 -19.87 -3.73 -14.12
C ASN A 71 -19.02 -4.46 -13.07
N PHE A 72 -18.95 -3.92 -11.85
CA PHE A 72 -18.30 -4.61 -10.75
C PHE A 72 -19.09 -5.85 -10.34
N LYS A 73 -18.40 -6.85 -9.83
CA LYS A 73 -19.03 -8.06 -9.33
C LYS A 73 -19.22 -7.97 -7.83
N GLN A 74 -20.48 -7.98 -7.37
CA GLN A 74 -20.81 -7.87 -5.95
C GLN A 74 -20.32 -9.08 -5.15
N ASN A 75 -20.50 -10.28 -5.70
CA ASN A 75 -20.07 -11.56 -5.11
C ASN A 75 -18.68 -11.99 -5.60
N PHE A 76 -17.73 -11.04 -5.67
CA PHE A 76 -16.35 -11.30 -6.06
C PHE A 76 -15.65 -12.25 -5.09
N LEU A 77 -14.60 -12.91 -5.59
CA LEU A 77 -13.62 -13.62 -4.78
C LEU A 77 -12.23 -13.05 -5.05
N LYS A 78 -11.52 -12.65 -4.01
CA LYS A 78 -10.15 -12.16 -4.10
C LYS A 78 -9.22 -12.74 -3.06
N TYR A 79 -7.95 -12.82 -3.42
CA TYR A 79 -6.86 -13.25 -2.59
C TYR A 79 -5.90 -12.09 -2.39
N LYS A 80 -5.49 -11.85 -1.14
CA LYS A 80 -4.49 -10.83 -0.82
C LYS A 80 -3.33 -11.49 -0.09
N PHE A 81 -2.16 -11.02 -0.42
CA PHE A 81 -0.93 -11.37 0.28
C PHE A 81 -0.24 -10.07 0.71
N SER A 82 0.24 -10.01 1.94
CA SER A 82 1.17 -8.99 2.38
C SER A 82 2.21 -9.60 3.30
N GLY A 83 3.43 -9.08 3.23
CA GLY A 83 4.48 -9.57 4.07
C GLY A 83 5.65 -8.61 4.17
N ASN A 84 6.41 -8.79 5.23
CA ASN A 84 7.69 -8.15 5.40
C ASN A 84 8.68 -9.15 6.01
N HIS A 85 9.93 -9.00 5.60
CA HIS A 85 11.06 -9.72 6.16
C HIS A 85 12.16 -8.72 6.48
N SER A 86 12.72 -8.79 7.69
CA SER A 86 13.81 -7.94 8.15
C SER A 86 15.01 -8.80 8.56
N LEU A 87 16.08 -8.71 7.80
CA LEU A 87 17.32 -9.43 8.01
C LEU A 87 18.39 -8.52 8.62
N PRO A 88 18.91 -8.79 9.81
CA PRO A 88 20.02 -8.03 10.38
C PRO A 88 21.31 -8.21 9.57
N VAL A 89 21.95 -7.11 9.19
CA VAL A 89 23.22 -7.09 8.46
C VAL A 89 24.33 -6.61 9.40
N LYS A 90 24.93 -7.55 10.13
CA LYS A 90 25.91 -7.25 11.19
C LYS A 90 27.11 -6.44 10.70
N LYS A 91 27.60 -6.71 9.46
CA LYS A 91 28.77 -6.01 8.87
C LYS A 91 28.61 -4.49 8.81
N ILE A 92 27.41 -3.99 8.61
CA ILE A 92 27.13 -2.53 8.52
C ILE A 92 26.42 -1.98 9.75
N ASN A 93 26.15 -2.82 10.76
CA ASN A 93 25.31 -2.49 11.91
C ASN A 93 23.93 -1.98 11.44
N GLY A 94 23.26 -2.72 10.57
CA GLY A 94 22.02 -2.31 9.95
C GLY A 94 21.10 -3.50 9.65
N SER A 95 20.12 -3.29 8.80
CA SER A 95 19.19 -4.33 8.35
C SER A 95 18.82 -4.18 6.88
N LEU A 96 18.49 -5.32 6.26
CA LEU A 96 17.84 -5.39 4.97
C LEU A 96 16.37 -5.73 5.21
N LYS A 97 15.46 -4.86 4.78
CA LYS A 97 14.02 -5.07 4.89
C LYS A 97 13.42 -5.25 3.50
N VAL A 98 12.62 -6.28 3.34
CA VAL A 98 11.83 -6.54 2.13
C VAL A 98 10.36 -6.50 2.52
N THR A 99 9.57 -5.70 1.82
CA THR A 99 8.12 -5.59 2.03
C THR A 99 7.42 -5.89 0.71
N GLY A 100 6.42 -6.77 0.74
CA GLY A 100 5.66 -7.15 -0.44
C GLY A 100 4.16 -7.08 -0.19
N GLN A 101 3.41 -6.75 -1.24
CA GLN A 101 1.95 -6.82 -1.27
C GLN A 101 1.51 -7.34 -2.64
N ALA A 102 0.46 -8.16 -2.66
CA ALA A 102 -0.16 -8.64 -3.89
C ALA A 102 -1.66 -8.86 -3.70
N GLN A 103 -2.42 -8.70 -4.77
CA GLN A 103 -3.83 -9.04 -4.85
C GLN A 103 -4.11 -9.74 -6.17
N TRP A 104 -4.92 -10.77 -6.12
CA TRP A 104 -5.38 -11.49 -7.30
C TRP A 104 -6.88 -11.76 -7.24
N THR A 105 -7.54 -11.58 -8.37
CA THR A 105 -8.95 -11.88 -8.59
C THR A 105 -9.23 -11.98 -10.10
N ASN A 106 -10.29 -12.67 -10.48
CA ASN A 106 -10.82 -12.64 -11.84
C ASN A 106 -12.05 -11.72 -11.98
N ASP A 107 -12.44 -11.07 -10.89
CA ASP A 107 -13.67 -10.29 -10.80
C ASP A 107 -13.36 -8.79 -10.82
N LYS A 108 -14.20 -8.01 -11.48
CA LYS A 108 -14.17 -6.55 -11.38
C LYS A 108 -14.60 -6.11 -9.98
N LEU A 109 -13.84 -5.21 -9.39
CA LEU A 109 -14.01 -4.76 -8.02
C LEU A 109 -14.43 -3.29 -7.98
N LEU A 110 -15.18 -2.90 -6.95
CA LEU A 110 -15.35 -1.50 -6.57
C LEU A 110 -13.99 -0.87 -6.22
N ALA A 111 -13.87 0.44 -6.39
CA ALA A 111 -12.61 1.17 -6.15
C ALA A 111 -12.03 0.93 -4.75
N GLY A 112 -12.87 0.82 -3.73
CA GLY A 112 -12.45 0.52 -2.35
C GLY A 112 -11.90 -0.89 -2.13
N GLU A 113 -12.13 -1.81 -3.07
CA GLU A 113 -11.68 -3.20 -3.01
C GLU A 113 -10.47 -3.48 -3.93
N GLN A 114 -10.07 -2.50 -4.75
CA GLN A 114 -8.89 -2.58 -5.60
C GLN A 114 -7.59 -2.48 -4.78
N ILE A 115 -6.51 -3.10 -5.27
CA ILE A 115 -5.18 -2.85 -4.75
C ILE A 115 -4.65 -1.52 -5.31
N THR A 116 -3.99 -0.75 -4.46
CA THR A 116 -3.43 0.55 -4.83
C THR A 116 -1.97 0.64 -4.42
N PHE A 117 -1.17 1.32 -5.24
CA PHE A 117 0.23 1.61 -4.95
C PHE A 117 0.56 3.08 -5.17
N GLY A 118 1.63 3.53 -4.53
CA GLY A 118 2.03 4.91 -4.34
C GLY A 118 1.93 5.29 -2.87
N GLY A 119 2.64 6.33 -2.46
CA GLY A 119 2.69 6.77 -1.06
C GLY A 119 3.76 6.05 -0.24
N PRO A 120 3.71 6.13 1.10
CA PRO A 120 4.86 5.85 1.97
C PRO A 120 5.28 4.38 2.07
N ALA A 121 4.43 3.43 1.70
CA ALA A 121 4.74 1.99 1.85
C ALA A 121 5.49 1.43 0.63
N ILE A 122 4.90 1.54 -0.56
CA ILE A 122 5.48 1.06 -1.83
C ILE A 122 5.15 2.09 -2.91
N GLY A 123 6.19 2.63 -3.55
CA GLY A 123 6.04 3.69 -4.55
C GLY A 123 6.19 5.09 -3.95
N ARG A 124 7.13 5.28 -3.02
CA ARG A 124 7.37 6.53 -2.26
C ARG A 124 7.63 7.76 -3.12
N GLY A 125 8.06 7.60 -4.38
CA GLY A 125 8.19 8.70 -5.35
C GLY A 125 6.87 9.23 -5.91
N TYR A 126 5.74 8.60 -5.60
CA TYR A 126 4.41 8.90 -6.14
C TYR A 126 3.41 9.23 -5.03
N ASP A 127 2.30 9.87 -5.40
CA ASP A 127 1.19 10.12 -4.49
C ASP A 127 0.49 8.82 -4.10
N GLY A 128 -0.18 8.81 -2.96
CA GLY A 128 -0.97 7.66 -2.53
C GLY A 128 -2.03 7.30 -3.57
N GLY A 129 -2.12 6.01 -3.93
CA GLY A 129 -3.05 5.56 -4.94
C GLY A 129 -2.72 5.97 -6.38
N ALA A 130 -1.44 6.26 -6.69
CA ALA A 130 -1.00 6.65 -8.04
C ALA A 130 -1.36 5.64 -9.11
N ILE A 131 -1.40 4.36 -8.77
CA ILE A 131 -1.96 3.28 -9.60
C ILE A 131 -2.90 2.42 -8.77
N ALA A 132 -3.96 1.93 -9.42
CA ALA A 132 -4.96 1.05 -8.82
C ALA A 132 -5.40 -0.03 -9.83
N GLY A 133 -5.88 -1.16 -9.34
CA GLY A 133 -6.40 -2.22 -10.18
C GLY A 133 -7.03 -3.35 -9.37
N GLU A 134 -7.75 -4.24 -10.05
CA GLU A 134 -8.30 -5.45 -9.43
C GLU A 134 -7.20 -6.41 -9.00
N MET A 135 -6.12 -6.47 -9.80
CA MET A 135 -4.95 -7.30 -9.56
C MET A 135 -3.70 -6.43 -9.48
N GLY A 136 -2.70 -6.91 -8.79
CA GLY A 136 -1.41 -6.22 -8.74
C GLY A 136 -0.46 -6.79 -7.71
N PHE A 137 0.78 -6.34 -7.79
CA PHE A 137 1.81 -6.65 -6.81
C PHE A 137 2.76 -5.48 -6.65
N GLY A 138 3.35 -5.38 -5.48
CA GLY A 138 4.37 -4.37 -5.18
C GLY A 138 5.43 -4.92 -4.24
N LEU A 139 6.63 -4.41 -4.40
CA LEU A 139 7.82 -4.78 -3.64
C LEU A 139 8.60 -3.53 -3.26
N SER A 140 9.06 -3.49 -2.01
CA SER A 140 10.02 -2.53 -1.51
C SER A 140 11.21 -3.24 -0.90
N VAL A 141 12.41 -2.82 -1.25
CA VAL A 141 13.65 -3.29 -0.65
C VAL A 141 14.36 -2.09 -0.03
N GLU A 142 14.67 -2.19 1.25
CA GLU A 142 15.31 -1.12 2.03
C GLU A 142 16.52 -1.65 2.78
N LEU A 143 17.67 -1.01 2.59
CA LEU A 143 18.89 -1.26 3.33
C LEU A 143 19.14 -0.11 4.30
N SER A 144 19.29 -0.44 5.57
CA SER A 144 19.53 0.56 6.61
C SER A 144 20.86 0.34 7.34
N LYS A 145 21.34 1.41 7.96
CA LYS A 145 22.54 1.43 8.79
C LYS A 145 22.31 2.29 10.03
N LYS A 146 22.48 1.70 11.21
CA LYS A 146 22.47 2.42 12.49
C LYS A 146 23.81 3.10 12.73
N LEU A 147 23.77 4.39 13.04
CA LEU A 147 24.96 5.17 13.35
C LEU A 147 25.25 5.12 14.86
N LYS A 148 26.50 4.81 15.22
CA LYS A 148 26.95 4.75 16.62
C LYS A 148 27.34 6.16 17.14
N ARG A 149 26.46 7.14 17.02
CA ARG A 149 26.72 8.48 17.57
C ARG A 149 25.87 8.70 18.81
N LYS A 150 26.48 9.03 19.93
CA LYS A 150 25.78 9.16 21.21
C LYS A 150 25.06 10.50 21.40
N ASN A 151 25.68 11.61 20.99
CA ASN A 151 25.07 12.95 21.14
C ASN A 151 25.46 13.87 19.98
N PHE A 152 24.49 14.63 19.49
CA PHE A 152 24.68 15.69 18.51
C PHE A 152 23.72 16.84 18.85
N PHE A 153 24.25 18.02 19.20
CA PHE A 153 23.48 19.19 19.65
C PHE A 153 22.44 18.86 20.76
N GLY A 154 22.83 18.03 21.75
CA GLY A 154 21.95 17.66 22.86
C GLY A 154 20.94 16.58 22.57
N LEU A 155 20.86 16.07 21.33
CA LEU A 155 20.00 14.97 20.96
C LEU A 155 20.70 13.61 21.12
N ASP A 156 20.02 12.64 21.72
CA ASP A 156 20.51 11.25 21.79
C ASP A 156 20.32 10.57 20.43
N LEU A 157 21.38 10.49 19.65
CA LEU A 157 21.40 9.83 18.35
C LEU A 157 21.75 8.34 18.43
N SER A 158 21.62 7.72 19.58
CA SER A 158 21.91 6.28 19.73
C SER A 158 21.03 5.39 18.82
N ASN A 159 19.84 5.86 18.46
CA ASN A 159 18.90 5.22 17.57
C ASN A 159 18.72 5.97 16.23
N PHE A 160 19.78 6.62 15.77
CA PHE A 160 19.76 7.26 14.45
C PHE A 160 20.12 6.24 13.35
N GLU A 161 19.27 6.14 12.36
CA GLU A 161 19.38 5.19 11.25
C GLU A 161 19.30 5.93 9.91
N LEU A 162 20.25 5.66 9.02
CA LEU A 162 20.17 6.05 7.61
C LEU A 162 19.71 4.87 6.78
N PHE A 163 18.90 5.11 5.76
CA PHE A 163 18.45 4.06 4.86
C PHE A 163 18.41 4.52 3.41
N GLY A 164 18.54 3.53 2.52
CA GLY A 164 18.27 3.68 1.10
C GLY A 164 17.28 2.61 0.64
N PHE A 165 16.47 2.91 -0.37
CA PHE A 165 15.43 2.01 -0.83
C PHE A 165 15.20 2.04 -2.33
N ILE A 166 14.58 0.97 -2.82
CA ILE A 166 13.97 0.86 -4.12
C ILE A 166 12.59 0.23 -3.98
N ASP A 167 11.61 0.80 -4.71
CA ASP A 167 10.24 0.31 -4.78
C ASP A 167 9.87 0.00 -6.24
N TYR A 168 9.05 -1.03 -6.43
CA TYR A 168 8.39 -1.35 -7.67
C TYR A 168 6.97 -1.82 -7.40
N ALA A 169 6.03 -1.40 -8.23
CA ALA A 169 4.67 -1.93 -8.19
C ALA A 169 4.02 -1.91 -9.58
N GLU A 170 3.11 -2.86 -9.78
CA GLU A 170 2.25 -2.97 -10.94
C GLU A 170 0.82 -3.22 -10.48
N ALA A 171 -0.13 -2.55 -11.13
CA ALA A 171 -1.56 -2.76 -10.95
C ALA A 171 -2.23 -2.94 -12.32
N LYS A 172 -3.17 -3.88 -12.38
CA LYS A 172 -3.85 -4.29 -13.60
C LYS A 172 -5.35 -4.11 -13.42
N ILE A 173 -5.94 -3.32 -14.32
CA ILE A 173 -7.38 -3.17 -14.50
C ILE A 173 -7.86 -4.25 -15.46
N LEU A 174 -8.83 -5.06 -15.04
CA LEU A 174 -9.40 -6.13 -15.85
C LEU A 174 -10.22 -5.58 -17.01
N LYS A 175 -10.32 -6.36 -18.08
CA LYS A 175 -11.15 -6.05 -19.25
C LYS A 175 -12.58 -5.73 -18.83
N GLU A 176 -13.15 -4.69 -19.47
CA GLU A 176 -14.55 -4.34 -19.31
C GLU A 176 -15.44 -5.32 -20.12
N PRO A 177 -16.33 -6.11 -19.49
CA PRO A 177 -17.10 -7.11 -20.19
C PRO A 177 -18.08 -6.54 -21.24
N ILE A 178 -18.67 -5.37 -20.95
CA ILE A 178 -19.73 -4.76 -21.76
C ILE A 178 -19.16 -3.80 -22.80
N SER A 179 -18.31 -2.87 -22.40
CA SER A 179 -17.73 -1.86 -23.34
C SER A 179 -16.59 -2.42 -24.19
N GLY A 180 -16.08 -3.60 -23.85
CA GLY A 180 -14.93 -4.18 -24.53
C GLY A 180 -13.61 -3.47 -24.29
N THR A 181 -13.55 -2.48 -23.35
CA THR A 181 -12.32 -1.78 -23.00
C THR A 181 -11.27 -2.82 -22.58
N PRO A 182 -10.09 -2.84 -23.22
CA PRO A 182 -9.08 -3.85 -22.96
C PRO A 182 -8.53 -3.72 -21.53
N GLU A 183 -7.97 -4.79 -21.02
CA GLU A 183 -7.23 -4.76 -19.78
C GLU A 183 -6.05 -3.77 -19.90
N LYS A 184 -5.73 -3.12 -18.79
CA LYS A 184 -4.67 -2.12 -18.72
C LYS A 184 -3.79 -2.37 -17.52
N SER A 185 -2.49 -2.54 -17.76
CA SER A 185 -1.48 -2.54 -16.72
C SER A 185 -0.84 -1.17 -16.57
N SER A 186 -0.61 -0.77 -15.32
CA SER A 186 0.13 0.43 -14.96
C SER A 186 1.21 0.05 -13.96
N TYR A 187 2.39 0.61 -14.09
CA TYR A 187 3.51 0.32 -13.20
C TYR A 187 4.20 1.59 -12.73
N ILE A 188 4.75 1.54 -11.52
CA ILE A 188 5.53 2.60 -10.91
C ILE A 188 6.81 2.03 -10.31
N GLY A 189 7.88 2.82 -10.36
CA GLY A 189 9.13 2.51 -9.68
C GLY A 189 9.68 3.75 -9.00
N SER A 190 10.19 3.63 -7.80
CA SER A 190 10.84 4.72 -7.09
C SER A 190 12.10 4.27 -6.37
N HIS A 191 12.94 5.23 -6.01
CA HIS A 191 14.11 5.05 -5.19
C HIS A 191 14.35 6.28 -4.34
N GLY A 192 15.09 6.13 -3.28
CA GLY A 192 15.40 7.25 -2.41
C GLY A 192 16.27 6.87 -1.23
N ILE A 193 16.45 7.85 -0.38
CA ILE A 193 17.19 7.75 0.87
C ILE A 193 16.39 8.40 1.99
N GLY A 194 16.70 8.06 3.22
CA GLY A 194 16.07 8.70 4.36
C GLY A 194 16.85 8.51 5.64
N ALA A 195 16.34 9.14 6.69
CA ALA A 195 16.87 9.08 8.04
C ALA A 195 15.74 8.86 9.03
N ARG A 196 15.96 8.00 10.02
CA ARG A 196 15.07 7.76 11.16
C ARG A 196 15.78 8.08 12.45
N LEU A 197 15.09 8.75 13.33
CA LEU A 197 15.50 9.00 14.70
C LEU A 197 14.41 8.44 15.63
N SER A 198 14.81 7.59 16.56
CA SER A 198 13.93 7.13 17.65
C SER A 198 14.55 7.51 18.97
N GLU A 199 13.86 8.30 19.76
CA GLU A 199 14.29 8.68 21.09
C GLU A 199 13.70 7.75 22.17
N LYS A 200 14.35 7.66 23.33
CA LYS A 200 13.87 6.86 24.46
C LYS A 200 12.50 7.28 25.00
N SER A 201 12.12 8.53 24.79
CA SER A 201 10.79 9.07 25.10
C SER A 201 9.66 8.50 24.22
N GLY A 202 10.00 7.68 23.19
CA GLY A 202 9.08 7.18 22.20
C GLY A 202 8.87 8.12 21.01
N LEU A 203 9.51 9.29 20.99
CA LEU A 203 9.48 10.19 19.84
C LEU A 203 10.19 9.53 18.66
N MET A 204 9.50 9.45 17.51
CA MET A 204 10.03 8.92 16.25
C MET A 204 9.88 9.97 15.14
N LEU A 205 10.99 10.28 14.49
CA LEU A 205 11.06 11.13 13.31
C LEU A 205 11.56 10.29 12.13
N ASP A 206 10.82 10.29 11.04
CA ASP A 206 11.23 9.71 9.75
C ASP A 206 11.25 10.82 8.70
N LEU A 207 12.36 10.94 8.00
CA LEU A 207 12.54 11.86 6.89
C LEU A 207 13.00 11.07 5.67
N THR A 208 12.23 11.12 4.61
CA THR A 208 12.49 10.38 3.36
C THR A 208 12.51 11.33 2.17
N ILE A 209 13.52 11.21 1.32
CA ILE A 209 13.60 11.87 0.01
C ILE A 209 13.48 10.78 -1.05
N ALA A 210 12.43 10.82 -1.84
CA ALA A 210 12.08 9.81 -2.84
C ALA A 210 11.96 10.43 -4.23
N ARG A 211 12.36 9.69 -5.27
CA ARG A 211 12.22 10.08 -6.66
C ARG A 211 11.55 8.99 -7.48
N ALA A 212 10.58 9.38 -8.30
CA ALA A 212 9.97 8.51 -9.29
C ALA A 212 10.97 8.14 -10.40
N ARG A 213 11.00 6.87 -10.82
CA ARG A 213 11.80 6.39 -11.95
C ARG A 213 11.06 6.52 -13.28
N ASN A 214 9.76 6.24 -13.26
CA ASN A 214 8.87 6.28 -14.40
C ASN A 214 8.08 7.59 -14.41
N GLU A 215 7.47 7.93 -15.53
CA GLU A 215 6.52 9.03 -15.60
C GLU A 215 5.34 8.76 -14.69
N LYS A 216 4.81 9.82 -14.08
CA LYS A 216 3.60 9.67 -13.26
C LYS A 216 2.43 9.29 -14.17
N PRO A 217 1.55 8.36 -13.75
CA PRO A 217 0.35 8.00 -14.51
C PRO A 217 -0.64 9.17 -14.67
N SER A 218 -0.54 10.21 -13.83
CA SER A 218 -1.29 11.47 -13.93
C SER A 218 -0.50 12.54 -14.71
N GLN A 219 -1.19 13.49 -15.30
CA GLN A 219 -0.71 14.50 -16.26
C GLN A 219 0.45 15.40 -15.80
N ASP A 220 0.81 15.42 -14.52
CA ASP A 220 2.00 16.13 -14.03
C ASP A 220 3.25 15.27 -14.14
N ALA A 221 3.83 15.21 -15.32
CA ALA A 221 5.01 14.41 -15.69
C ALA A 221 6.34 14.81 -15.00
N LYS A 222 6.32 15.69 -14.00
CA LYS A 222 7.54 16.13 -13.32
C LYS A 222 7.98 15.08 -12.28
N ARG A 223 9.16 14.47 -12.51
CA ARG A 223 9.84 13.55 -11.57
C ARG A 223 10.58 14.29 -10.47
N ASN A 224 9.99 15.34 -9.92
CA ASN A 224 10.61 16.10 -8.83
C ASN A 224 10.76 15.20 -7.60
N PRO A 225 11.86 15.31 -6.86
CA PRO A 225 12.01 14.63 -5.58
C PRO A 225 10.86 15.00 -4.63
N ARG A 226 10.34 14.01 -3.92
CA ARG A 226 9.36 14.19 -2.85
C ARG A 226 10.04 14.11 -1.52
N VAL A 227 9.69 14.99 -0.61
CA VAL A 227 10.09 14.93 0.79
C VAL A 227 8.88 14.44 1.58
N ILE A 228 9.07 13.36 2.32
CA ILE A 228 8.05 12.78 3.21
C ILE A 228 8.62 12.87 4.61
N MET A 229 7.86 13.49 5.52
CA MET A 229 8.22 13.59 6.92
C MET A 229 7.09 13.01 7.77
N SER A 230 7.44 12.18 8.74
CA SER A 230 6.54 11.66 9.76
C SER A 230 7.12 11.91 11.14
N LEU A 231 6.30 12.44 12.03
CA LEU A 231 6.62 12.63 13.44
C LEU A 231 5.57 11.91 14.27
N THR A 232 5.99 10.95 15.07
CA THR A 232 5.11 10.15 15.94
C THR A 232 5.59 10.21 17.37
N LYS A 233 4.69 10.47 18.30
CA LYS A 233 4.93 10.39 19.75
C LYS A 233 3.78 9.64 20.39
N PRO A 234 4.02 8.48 21.02
CA PRO A 234 2.99 7.80 21.82
C PRO A 234 2.71 8.64 23.09
N PHE A 235 1.47 8.66 23.50
CA PHE A 235 1.00 9.33 24.70
C PHE A 235 0.82 8.31 25.84
#